data_c04c992aefcab71d9633ae5d2139d2c1
#
_entry.id   c04c992aefcab71d9633ae5d2139d2c1
#
_cell.length_a   1.000
_cell.length_b   1.000
_cell.length_c   1.000
_cell.angle_alpha   90.00
_cell.angle_beta   90.00
_cell.angle_gamma   90.00
#
_symmetry.space_group_name_H-M   'P 1'
#
loop_
_entity.id
_entity.type
_entity.pdbx_description
1 polymer ?
#
loop_
_entity_poly.entity_id
_entity_poly.type
_entity_poly.pdbx_seq_one_letter_code
_entity_poly.pdbx_strand_id
1 'polypeptide(L)'
;LVGAFCSMKVGKELEDDPEYQRRLKEGMIEEVTQESTRIENLSKARISVLIFLFATFLIVLFGSIDSLRPSFEVNGQVTMLNMPSIIEIIMLSTAAVILLVCRIDGIKAVQGNIFPAGMQAVIAIFGIAWMGDTFIAGNLEQLKGSIEQVVQSMPWLFGVALFVMSILLYSQAATIRAVVPLGIALGISPLLLIALFPAVNGYFFIPNYPTVVAAINFDRTGTTRIGKYILNHSFMMPGLVSTIVAILVGLLLIQVLF
;
A
#
# COMPACT_ATOMS: atom_id res chain seq x y z
N LEU A 1 14.80 -2.60 6.74
CA LEU A 1 15.78 -3.66 6.95
C LEU A 1 15.61 -4.34 8.30
N VAL A 2 15.58 -3.60 9.45
CA VAL A 2 15.44 -4.20 10.80
C VAL A 2 14.09 -4.94 10.92
N GLY A 3 12.99 -4.36 10.43
CA GLY A 3 11.69 -5.01 10.41
C GLY A 3 11.71 -6.33 9.62
N ALA A 4 12.35 -6.35 8.46
CA ALA A 4 12.52 -7.56 7.66
C ALA A 4 13.36 -8.61 8.40
N PHE A 5 14.46 -8.19 9.03
CA PHE A 5 15.31 -9.08 9.81
C PHE A 5 14.59 -9.71 11.02
N CYS A 6 13.83 -8.89 11.77
CA CYS A 6 13.01 -9.38 12.88
C CYS A 6 11.91 -10.34 12.44
N SER A 7 11.37 -10.13 11.23
CA SER A 7 10.28 -10.95 10.68
C SER A 7 10.78 -12.25 10.04
N MET A 8 12.06 -12.34 9.67
CA MET A 8 12.64 -13.48 8.96
C MET A 8 12.51 -14.82 9.74
N LYS A 9 12.43 -14.75 11.07
CA LYS A 9 12.25 -15.92 11.95
C LYS A 9 10.84 -16.03 12.55
N VAL A 10 9.92 -15.16 12.12
CA VAL A 10 8.54 -15.14 12.59
C VAL A 10 7.67 -15.83 11.53
N GLY A 11 7.21 -17.00 11.85
CA GLY A 11 6.46 -17.84 10.93
C GLY A 11 7.13 -19.20 10.77
N LYS A 12 6.46 -20.07 10.07
CA LYS A 12 6.94 -21.41 9.72
C LYS A 12 7.16 -21.44 8.21
N GLU A 13 8.04 -22.32 7.77
CA GLU A 13 8.10 -22.68 6.35
C GLU A 13 6.74 -23.31 5.94
N LEU A 14 6.36 -23.18 4.69
CA LEU A 14 5.04 -23.67 4.23
C LEU A 14 4.89 -25.18 4.47
N GLU A 15 5.96 -25.94 4.36
CA GLU A 15 5.97 -27.38 4.63
C GLU A 15 5.64 -27.73 6.08
N ASP A 16 5.97 -26.83 7.02
CA ASP A 16 5.77 -27.00 8.46
C ASP A 16 4.53 -26.22 8.97
N ASP A 17 3.86 -25.45 8.10
CA ASP A 17 2.68 -24.67 8.49
C ASP A 17 1.43 -25.56 8.56
N PRO A 18 0.78 -25.69 9.74
CA PRO A 18 -0.35 -26.60 9.89
C PRO A 18 -1.58 -26.17 9.09
N GLU A 19 -1.76 -24.87 8.82
CA GLU A 19 -2.89 -24.38 8.02
C GLU A 19 -2.67 -24.69 6.54
N TYR A 20 -1.43 -24.50 6.04
CA TYR A 20 -1.07 -24.92 4.69
C TYR A 20 -1.27 -26.41 4.49
N GLN A 21 -0.78 -27.24 5.41
CA GLN A 21 -0.93 -28.69 5.35
C GLN A 21 -2.40 -29.15 5.42
N ARG A 22 -3.21 -28.48 6.23
CA ARG A 22 -4.65 -28.74 6.30
C ARG A 22 -5.32 -28.45 4.96
N ARG A 23 -5.08 -27.25 4.40
CA ARG A 23 -5.66 -26.82 3.12
C ARG A 23 -5.23 -27.70 1.95
N LEU A 24 -3.97 -28.12 1.96
CA LEU A 24 -3.44 -29.06 0.95
C LEU A 24 -4.17 -30.40 1.01
N LYS A 25 -4.34 -30.98 2.21
CA LYS A 25 -5.07 -32.23 2.42
C LYS A 25 -6.55 -32.13 2.05
N GLU A 26 -7.17 -30.99 2.27
CA GLU A 26 -8.56 -30.72 1.92
C GLU A 26 -8.74 -30.36 0.43
N GLY A 27 -7.66 -30.33 -0.36
CA GLY A 27 -7.69 -29.99 -1.80
C GLY A 27 -8.08 -28.52 -2.07
N MET A 28 -7.94 -27.65 -1.07
CA MET A 28 -8.23 -26.21 -1.22
C MET A 28 -7.11 -25.46 -1.92
N ILE A 29 -5.91 -26.00 -1.93
CA ILE A 29 -4.73 -25.51 -2.64
C ILE A 29 -4.14 -26.68 -3.43
N GLU A 30 -3.83 -26.39 -4.68
CA GLU A 30 -3.04 -27.32 -5.48
C GLU A 30 -1.60 -27.30 -4.98
N GLU A 31 -1.01 -28.48 -4.80
CA GLU A 31 0.42 -28.59 -4.53
C GLU A 31 1.16 -27.81 -5.60
N VAL A 32 2.03 -26.90 -5.19
CA VAL A 32 2.88 -26.16 -6.13
C VAL A 32 3.93 -27.13 -6.66
N THR A 33 3.45 -28.10 -7.41
CA THR A 33 4.35 -28.83 -8.29
C THR A 33 4.99 -27.79 -9.20
N GLN A 34 6.31 -27.80 -9.28
CA GLN A 34 7.08 -27.02 -10.27
C GLN A 34 6.80 -27.52 -11.70
N GLU A 35 5.59 -27.92 -12.00
CA GLU A 35 5.14 -27.96 -13.36
C GLU A 35 5.15 -26.51 -13.84
N SER A 36 6.29 -26.15 -14.41
CA SER A 36 6.43 -25.00 -15.25
C SER A 36 5.18 -24.94 -16.11
N THR A 37 4.26 -24.02 -15.79
CA THR A 37 3.10 -23.76 -16.65
C THR A 37 3.68 -23.57 -18.02
N ARG A 38 3.54 -24.57 -18.89
CA ARG A 38 4.16 -24.59 -20.21
C ARG A 38 3.56 -23.41 -20.94
N ILE A 39 4.32 -22.33 -21.01
CA ILE A 39 3.87 -21.09 -21.65
C ILE A 39 3.66 -21.46 -23.12
N GLU A 40 2.40 -21.62 -23.51
CA GLU A 40 2.03 -22.07 -24.87
C GLU A 40 2.67 -21.20 -25.95
N ASN A 41 2.99 -19.95 -25.66
CA ASN A 41 3.61 -19.03 -26.59
C ASN A 41 4.62 -18.10 -25.92
N LEU A 42 5.84 -18.58 -25.79
CA LEU A 42 6.94 -17.85 -25.14
C LEU A 42 7.22 -16.48 -25.78
N SER A 43 7.02 -16.34 -27.10
CA SER A 43 7.24 -15.08 -27.81
C SER A 43 6.22 -14.02 -27.38
N LYS A 44 4.94 -14.36 -27.31
CA LYS A 44 3.89 -13.45 -26.84
C LYS A 44 4.09 -13.07 -25.37
N ALA A 45 4.48 -14.04 -24.52
CA ALA A 45 4.79 -13.79 -23.12
C ALA A 45 5.95 -12.79 -22.96
N ARG A 46 7.03 -12.95 -23.73
CA ARG A 46 8.16 -12.00 -23.72
C ARG A 46 7.75 -10.60 -24.19
N ILE A 47 6.95 -10.50 -25.26
CA ILE A 47 6.46 -9.22 -25.76
C ILE A 47 5.59 -8.52 -24.70
N SER A 48 4.67 -9.24 -24.05
CA SER A 48 3.82 -8.66 -23.02
C SER A 48 4.62 -8.14 -21.81
N VAL A 49 5.66 -8.88 -21.40
CA VAL A 49 6.58 -8.44 -20.33
C VAL A 49 7.35 -7.18 -20.76
N LEU A 50 7.86 -7.12 -21.99
CA LEU A 50 8.58 -5.94 -22.47
C LEU A 50 7.67 -4.70 -22.54
N ILE A 51 6.43 -4.86 -23.01
CA ILE A 51 5.44 -3.78 -23.02
C ILE A 51 5.17 -3.29 -21.58
N PHE A 52 4.99 -4.20 -20.63
CA PHE A 52 4.77 -3.87 -19.22
C PHE A 52 5.98 -3.17 -18.60
N LEU A 53 7.19 -3.64 -18.85
CA LEU A 53 8.42 -2.99 -18.35
C LEU A 53 8.60 -1.60 -18.94
N PHE A 54 8.28 -1.40 -20.22
CA PHE A 54 8.29 -0.08 -20.85
C PHE A 54 7.27 0.87 -20.21
N ALA A 55 6.05 0.39 -19.94
CA ALA A 55 5.05 1.16 -19.23
C ALA A 55 5.51 1.55 -17.82
N THR A 56 6.12 0.62 -17.09
CA THR A 56 6.70 0.89 -15.76
C THR A 56 7.80 1.94 -15.85
N PHE A 57 8.67 1.85 -16.86
CA PHE A 57 9.69 2.88 -17.11
C PHE A 57 9.06 4.26 -17.35
N LEU A 58 7.99 4.35 -18.15
CA LEU A 58 7.27 5.63 -18.37
C LEU A 58 6.70 6.19 -17.07
N ILE A 59 6.11 5.35 -16.22
CA ILE A 59 5.58 5.79 -14.92
C ILE A 59 6.69 6.37 -14.05
N VAL A 60 7.85 5.70 -13.97
CA VAL A 60 9.01 6.20 -13.24
C VAL A 60 9.52 7.51 -13.83
N LEU A 61 9.57 7.63 -15.15
CA LEU A 61 10.00 8.83 -15.84
C LEU A 61 9.11 10.04 -15.52
N PHE A 62 7.78 9.89 -15.64
CA PHE A 62 6.82 10.94 -15.27
C PHE A 62 6.81 11.24 -13.76
N GLY A 63 7.12 10.25 -12.92
CA GLY A 63 7.26 10.44 -11.48
C GLY A 63 8.52 11.20 -11.08
N SER A 64 9.61 11.04 -11.87
CA SER A 64 10.91 11.65 -11.58
C SER A 64 11.07 13.05 -12.18
N ILE A 65 10.39 13.35 -13.28
CA ILE A 65 10.53 14.59 -14.03
C ILE A 65 9.17 15.25 -14.20
N ASP A 66 8.82 16.17 -13.30
CA ASP A 66 7.51 16.85 -13.29
C ASP A 66 7.21 17.58 -14.60
N SER A 67 8.23 18.16 -15.27
CA SER A 67 8.05 18.88 -16.53
C SER A 67 7.59 18.02 -17.71
N LEU A 68 7.72 16.71 -17.61
CA LEU A 68 7.23 15.78 -18.63
C LEU A 68 5.76 15.39 -18.42
N ARG A 69 5.18 15.72 -17.27
CA ARG A 69 3.75 15.39 -17.01
C ARG A 69 2.85 16.17 -17.92
N PRO A 70 1.86 15.51 -18.53
CA PRO A 70 0.85 16.20 -19.32
C PRO A 70 0.14 17.27 -18.49
N SER A 71 -0.03 18.45 -19.08
CA SER A 71 -0.79 19.55 -18.49
C SER A 71 -1.91 19.95 -19.44
N PHE A 72 -3.00 20.42 -18.89
CA PHE A 72 -4.16 20.89 -19.62
C PHE A 72 -4.72 22.14 -18.96
N GLU A 73 -5.36 22.97 -19.74
CA GLU A 73 -5.95 24.21 -19.27
C GLU A 73 -7.40 23.99 -18.84
N VAL A 74 -7.71 24.33 -17.60
CA VAL A 74 -9.07 24.31 -17.03
C VAL A 74 -9.38 25.68 -16.49
N ASN A 75 -10.40 26.33 -17.02
CA ASN A 75 -10.84 27.67 -16.58
C ASN A 75 -9.70 28.73 -16.57
N GLY A 76 -8.81 28.68 -17.55
CA GLY A 76 -7.67 29.62 -17.68
C GLY A 76 -6.51 29.31 -16.74
N GLN A 77 -6.54 28.18 -16.01
CA GLN A 77 -5.42 27.72 -15.18
C GLN A 77 -4.79 26.45 -15.76
N VAL A 78 -3.48 26.43 -15.88
CA VAL A 78 -2.73 25.23 -16.28
C VAL A 78 -2.67 24.26 -15.12
N THR A 79 -3.31 23.11 -15.30
CA THR A 79 -3.33 22.03 -14.32
C THR A 79 -2.52 20.84 -14.84
N MET A 80 -1.55 20.36 -14.07
CA MET A 80 -0.79 19.15 -14.40
C MET A 80 -1.54 17.90 -13.92
N LEU A 81 -1.49 16.84 -14.73
CA LEU A 81 -2.00 15.54 -14.31
C LEU A 81 -1.28 15.05 -13.04
N ASN A 82 -2.05 14.61 -12.06
CA ASN A 82 -1.51 13.97 -10.88
C ASN A 82 -0.99 12.56 -11.19
N MET A 83 -0.04 12.06 -10.38
CA MET A 83 0.56 10.74 -10.62
C MET A 83 -0.43 9.56 -10.61
N PRO A 84 -1.44 9.50 -9.72
CA PRO A 84 -2.45 8.45 -9.79
C PRO A 84 -3.12 8.36 -11.17
N SER A 85 -3.57 9.48 -11.73
CA SER A 85 -4.21 9.49 -13.06
C SER A 85 -3.26 9.08 -14.18
N ILE A 86 -1.98 9.49 -14.10
CA ILE A 86 -0.95 9.05 -15.06
C ILE A 86 -0.77 7.53 -15.00
N ILE A 87 -0.68 6.96 -13.80
CA ILE A 87 -0.54 5.51 -13.60
C ILE A 87 -1.75 4.78 -14.16
N GLU A 88 -2.96 5.24 -13.88
CA GLU A 88 -4.20 4.65 -14.40
C GLU A 88 -4.22 4.64 -15.92
N ILE A 89 -3.94 5.79 -16.55
CA ILE A 89 -3.93 5.93 -18.02
C ILE A 89 -2.89 5.00 -18.64
N ILE A 90 -1.65 5.01 -18.12
CA ILE A 90 -0.58 4.17 -18.66
C ILE A 90 -0.91 2.70 -18.48
N MET A 91 -1.38 2.27 -17.30
CA MET A 91 -1.65 0.85 -17.04
C MET A 91 -2.83 0.32 -17.85
N LEU A 92 -3.92 1.08 -17.97
CA LEU A 92 -5.06 0.70 -18.81
C LEU A 92 -4.68 0.66 -20.30
N SER A 93 -3.91 1.64 -20.79
CA SER A 93 -3.40 1.66 -22.15
C SER A 93 -2.47 0.48 -22.40
N THR A 94 -1.62 0.15 -21.46
CA THR A 94 -0.71 -1.01 -21.51
C THR A 94 -1.48 -2.31 -21.61
N ALA A 95 -2.52 -2.49 -20.82
CA ALA A 95 -3.38 -3.67 -20.90
C ALA A 95 -4.02 -3.79 -22.29
N ALA A 96 -4.56 -2.69 -22.83
CA ALA A 96 -5.13 -2.67 -24.17
C ALA A 96 -4.09 -3.01 -25.25
N VAL A 97 -2.89 -2.43 -25.18
CA VAL A 97 -1.79 -2.71 -26.12
C VAL A 97 -1.37 -4.18 -26.04
N ILE A 98 -1.25 -4.77 -24.86
CA ILE A 98 -0.92 -6.18 -24.70
C ILE A 98 -1.99 -7.07 -25.34
N LEU A 99 -3.27 -6.79 -25.10
CA LEU A 99 -4.36 -7.56 -25.71
C LEU A 99 -4.31 -7.50 -27.25
N LEU A 100 -4.08 -6.32 -27.80
CA LEU A 100 -4.06 -6.11 -29.27
C LEU A 100 -2.79 -6.71 -29.90
N VAL A 101 -1.60 -6.41 -29.39
CA VAL A 101 -0.32 -6.81 -29.98
C VAL A 101 -0.11 -8.31 -29.80
N CYS A 102 -0.40 -8.85 -28.63
CA CYS A 102 -0.25 -10.28 -28.37
C CYS A 102 -1.44 -11.10 -28.88
N ARG A 103 -2.48 -10.43 -29.39
CA ARG A 103 -3.73 -11.08 -29.87
C ARG A 103 -4.25 -12.07 -28.83
N ILE A 104 -4.42 -11.61 -27.62
CA ILE A 104 -4.93 -12.39 -26.50
C ILE A 104 -6.45 -12.27 -26.50
N ASP A 105 -7.12 -13.42 -26.37
CA ASP A 105 -8.57 -13.42 -26.14
C ASP A 105 -8.87 -12.84 -24.75
N GLY A 106 -9.61 -11.74 -24.71
CA GLY A 106 -10.00 -11.07 -23.47
C GLY A 106 -10.79 -11.97 -22.53
N ILE A 107 -11.61 -12.88 -23.06
CA ILE A 107 -12.38 -13.85 -22.26
C ILE A 107 -11.43 -14.78 -21.50
N LYS A 108 -10.40 -15.29 -22.18
CA LYS A 108 -9.38 -16.15 -21.54
C LYS A 108 -8.59 -15.40 -20.47
N ALA A 109 -8.29 -14.11 -20.69
CA ALA A 109 -7.60 -13.28 -19.71
C ALA A 109 -8.44 -13.11 -18.42
N VAL A 110 -9.75 -12.88 -18.56
CA VAL A 110 -10.69 -12.72 -17.45
C VAL A 110 -10.94 -14.04 -16.69
N GLN A 111 -10.88 -15.17 -17.38
CA GLN A 111 -11.04 -16.50 -16.77
C GLN A 111 -9.80 -16.96 -16.00
N GLY A 112 -8.66 -16.27 -16.13
CA GLY A 112 -7.46 -16.56 -15.34
C GLY A 112 -7.66 -16.28 -13.87
N ASN A 113 -7.00 -17.03 -12.99
CA ASN A 113 -7.13 -16.95 -11.53
C ASN A 113 -6.76 -15.56 -10.96
N ILE A 114 -5.92 -14.80 -11.64
CA ILE A 114 -5.44 -13.48 -11.17
C ILE A 114 -6.53 -12.41 -11.33
N PHE A 115 -7.30 -12.45 -12.40
CA PHE A 115 -8.31 -11.42 -12.65
C PHE A 115 -9.44 -11.41 -11.60
N PRO A 116 -10.08 -12.53 -11.24
CA PRO A 116 -11.08 -12.58 -10.17
C PRO A 116 -10.53 -12.10 -8.82
N ALA A 117 -9.31 -12.52 -8.44
CA ALA A 117 -8.66 -12.08 -7.22
C ALA A 117 -8.39 -10.57 -7.22
N GLY A 118 -7.93 -10.02 -8.35
CA GLY A 118 -7.76 -8.58 -8.53
C GLY A 118 -9.08 -7.82 -8.43
N MET A 119 -10.14 -8.29 -9.06
CA MET A 119 -11.47 -7.66 -8.99
C MET A 119 -12.06 -7.72 -7.58
N GLN A 120 -11.87 -8.82 -6.85
CA GLN A 120 -12.27 -8.92 -5.47
C GLN A 120 -11.54 -7.90 -4.59
N ALA A 121 -10.23 -7.72 -4.80
CA ALA A 121 -9.46 -6.68 -4.13
C ALA A 121 -9.98 -5.27 -4.46
N VAL A 122 -10.27 -4.97 -5.72
CA VAL A 122 -10.83 -3.68 -6.15
C VAL A 122 -12.16 -3.40 -5.46
N ILE A 123 -13.10 -4.35 -5.44
CA ILE A 123 -14.41 -4.20 -4.80
C ILE A 123 -14.24 -3.96 -3.30
N ALA A 124 -13.39 -4.74 -2.63
CA ALA A 124 -13.11 -4.57 -1.20
C ALA A 124 -12.49 -3.19 -0.89
N ILE A 125 -11.54 -2.74 -1.71
CA ILE A 125 -10.88 -1.44 -1.58
C ILE A 125 -11.91 -0.31 -1.74
N PHE A 126 -12.72 -0.32 -2.80
CA PHE A 126 -13.74 0.71 -3.01
C PHE A 126 -14.73 0.78 -1.85
N GLY A 127 -15.22 -0.38 -1.38
CA GLY A 127 -16.16 -0.41 -0.27
C GLY A 127 -15.58 0.15 1.03
N ILE A 128 -14.41 -0.34 1.44
CA ILE A 128 -13.78 0.03 2.71
C ILE A 128 -13.21 1.46 2.66
N ALA A 129 -12.48 1.81 1.60
CA ALA A 129 -11.85 3.11 1.50
C ALA A 129 -12.89 4.24 1.39
N TRP A 130 -13.88 4.07 0.54
CA TRP A 130 -14.93 5.10 0.38
C TRP A 130 -15.73 5.34 1.66
N MET A 131 -16.11 4.26 2.35
CA MET A 131 -16.77 4.36 3.65
C MET A 131 -15.88 5.08 4.67
N GLY A 132 -14.59 4.70 4.75
CA GLY A 132 -13.62 5.32 5.64
C GLY A 132 -13.41 6.80 5.35
N ASP A 133 -13.18 7.16 4.10
CA ASP A 133 -12.99 8.56 3.68
C ASP A 133 -14.21 9.42 4.01
N THR A 134 -15.42 8.92 3.76
CA THR A 134 -16.66 9.64 4.06
C THR A 134 -16.82 9.88 5.57
N PHE A 135 -16.56 8.85 6.38
CA PHE A 135 -16.64 8.95 7.84
C PHE A 135 -15.61 9.95 8.38
N ILE A 136 -14.36 9.87 7.93
CA ILE A 136 -13.29 10.75 8.40
C ILE A 136 -13.51 12.18 7.93
N ALA A 137 -13.93 12.39 6.68
CA ALA A 137 -14.24 13.74 6.18
C ALA A 137 -15.32 14.43 7.03
N GLY A 138 -16.33 13.68 7.47
CA GLY A 138 -17.40 14.19 8.33
C GLY A 138 -16.98 14.48 9.78
N ASN A 139 -15.87 13.90 10.26
CA ASN A 139 -15.43 14.01 11.67
C ASN A 139 -14.03 14.64 11.83
N LEU A 140 -13.43 15.15 10.75
CA LEU A 140 -12.04 15.59 10.75
C LEU A 140 -11.74 16.70 11.77
N GLU A 141 -12.60 17.68 11.91
CA GLU A 141 -12.40 18.80 12.85
C GLU A 141 -12.44 18.34 14.32
N GLN A 142 -13.31 17.39 14.65
CA GLN A 142 -13.36 16.81 15.99
C GLN A 142 -12.10 16.01 16.33
N LEU A 143 -11.60 15.24 15.35
CA LEU A 143 -10.36 14.49 15.49
C LEU A 143 -9.16 15.41 15.68
N LYS A 144 -9.06 16.50 14.92
CA LYS A 144 -8.01 17.52 15.09
C LYS A 144 -8.03 18.14 16.47
N GLY A 145 -9.20 18.56 16.95
CA GLY A 145 -9.35 19.15 18.28
C GLY A 145 -8.91 18.22 19.41
N SER A 146 -9.21 16.92 19.28
CA SER A 146 -8.76 15.91 20.25
C SER A 146 -7.23 15.74 20.24
N ILE A 147 -6.62 15.76 19.06
CA ILE A 147 -5.15 15.68 18.90
C ILE A 147 -4.49 16.92 19.54
N GLU A 148 -5.03 18.10 19.30
CA GLU A 148 -4.48 19.35 19.82
C GLU A 148 -4.40 19.33 21.35
N GLN A 149 -5.47 18.95 22.05
CA GLN A 149 -5.48 18.84 23.50
C GLN A 149 -4.40 17.91 24.05
N VAL A 150 -4.20 16.77 23.42
CA VAL A 150 -3.21 15.77 23.84
C VAL A 150 -1.80 16.26 23.59
N VAL A 151 -1.52 16.84 22.44
CA VAL A 151 -0.17 17.24 22.01
C VAL A 151 0.32 18.47 22.74
N GLN A 152 -0.54 19.40 23.14
CA GLN A 152 -0.17 20.55 23.96
C GLN A 152 0.48 20.14 25.30
N SER A 153 0.04 19.03 25.87
CA SER A 153 0.61 18.50 27.12
C SER A 153 1.87 17.67 26.90
N MET A 154 1.95 16.93 25.80
CA MET A 154 3.03 15.99 25.52
C MET A 154 3.36 15.96 24.02
N PRO A 155 4.29 16.80 23.51
CA PRO A 155 4.59 16.92 22.09
C PRO A 155 5.02 15.62 21.39
N TRP A 156 5.67 14.71 22.10
CA TRP A 156 6.06 13.41 21.56
C TRP A 156 4.88 12.52 21.19
N LEU A 157 3.70 12.73 21.83
CA LEU A 157 2.46 12.03 21.48
C LEU A 157 1.96 12.40 20.09
N PHE A 158 2.50 13.45 19.47
CA PHE A 158 2.18 13.77 18.09
C PHE A 158 2.53 12.61 17.13
N GLY A 159 3.60 11.86 17.39
CA GLY A 159 3.92 10.64 16.67
C GLY A 159 2.83 9.57 16.79
N VAL A 160 2.26 9.42 17.99
CA VAL A 160 1.11 8.51 18.20
C VAL A 160 -0.12 9.02 17.48
N ALA A 161 -0.38 10.32 17.52
CA ALA A 161 -1.49 10.94 16.78
C ALA A 161 -1.35 10.73 15.26
N LEU A 162 -0.16 10.94 14.69
CA LEU A 162 0.13 10.65 13.29
C LEU A 162 -0.15 9.17 12.96
N PHE A 163 0.29 8.26 13.84
CA PHE A 163 0.08 6.83 13.64
C PHE A 163 -1.41 6.47 13.66
N VAL A 164 -2.14 6.91 14.66
CA VAL A 164 -3.59 6.66 14.76
C VAL A 164 -4.34 7.27 13.58
N MET A 165 -4.02 8.51 13.22
CA MET A 165 -4.67 9.17 12.07
C MET A 165 -4.33 8.47 10.75
N SER A 166 -3.14 7.93 10.58
CA SER A 166 -2.79 7.17 9.38
C SER A 166 -3.56 5.85 9.26
N ILE A 167 -3.93 5.23 10.38
CA ILE A 167 -4.82 4.07 10.40
C ILE A 167 -6.23 4.47 9.94
N LEU A 168 -6.73 5.60 10.43
CA LEU A 168 -8.09 6.06 10.15
C LEU A 168 -8.26 6.63 8.74
N LEU A 169 -7.27 7.39 8.26
CA LEU A 169 -7.32 8.04 6.94
C LEU A 169 -6.93 7.13 5.78
N TYR A 170 -6.43 5.92 6.05
CA TYR A 170 -5.96 4.96 5.03
C TYR A 170 -5.01 5.55 3.98
N SER A 171 -4.36 6.67 4.27
CA SER A 171 -3.53 7.39 3.33
C SER A 171 -2.45 8.20 4.03
N GLN A 172 -1.20 7.94 3.69
CA GLN A 172 -0.05 8.73 4.14
C GLN A 172 -0.20 10.20 3.75
N ALA A 173 -0.52 10.44 2.48
CA ALA A 173 -0.66 11.79 1.94
C ALA A 173 -1.82 12.57 2.60
N ALA A 174 -2.95 11.91 2.87
CA ALA A 174 -4.07 12.52 3.58
C ALA A 174 -3.69 12.83 5.03
N THR A 175 -3.01 11.91 5.73
CA THR A 175 -2.54 12.11 7.11
C THR A 175 -1.59 13.30 7.20
N ILE A 176 -0.62 13.39 6.29
CA ILE A 176 0.34 14.51 6.26
C ILE A 176 -0.42 15.83 6.06
N ARG A 177 -1.29 15.92 5.06
CA ARG A 177 -2.03 17.15 4.76
C ARG A 177 -2.99 17.57 5.88
N ALA A 178 -3.59 16.60 6.57
CA ALA A 178 -4.55 16.88 7.62
C ALA A 178 -3.90 17.21 8.98
N VAL A 179 -2.80 16.54 9.33
CA VAL A 179 -2.27 16.55 10.70
C VAL A 179 -0.95 17.33 10.82
N VAL A 180 -0.04 17.26 9.84
CA VAL A 180 1.26 17.96 9.94
C VAL A 180 1.13 19.48 10.07
N PRO A 181 0.21 20.18 9.38
CA PRO A 181 0.00 21.61 9.60
C PRO A 181 -0.37 21.95 11.04
N LEU A 182 -1.13 21.07 11.73
CA LEU A 182 -1.43 21.22 13.15
C LEU A 182 -0.16 21.11 14.00
N GLY A 183 0.72 20.15 13.73
CA GLY A 183 2.01 20.04 14.41
C GLY A 183 2.87 21.30 14.29
N ILE A 184 2.89 21.92 13.11
CA ILE A 184 3.57 23.20 12.86
C ILE A 184 2.91 24.32 13.65
N ALA A 185 1.58 24.42 13.65
CA ALA A 185 0.83 25.42 14.39
C ALA A 185 1.02 25.31 15.91
N LEU A 186 1.20 24.08 16.43
CA LEU A 186 1.54 23.79 17.83
C LEU A 186 2.99 24.05 18.19
N GLY A 187 3.83 24.52 17.26
CA GLY A 187 5.24 24.85 17.50
C GLY A 187 6.17 23.63 17.57
N ILE A 188 5.75 22.47 17.11
CA ILE A 188 6.65 21.29 17.03
C ILE A 188 7.77 21.60 16.04
N SER A 189 9.02 21.37 16.44
CA SER A 189 10.15 21.67 15.58
C SER A 189 10.11 20.86 14.28
N PRO A 190 10.50 21.43 13.13
CA PRO A 190 10.54 20.73 11.85
C PRO A 190 11.37 19.44 11.89
N LEU A 191 12.48 19.45 12.62
CA LEU A 191 13.33 18.28 12.80
C LEU A 191 12.58 17.15 13.51
N LEU A 192 11.84 17.46 14.58
CA LEU A 192 11.03 16.46 15.29
C LEU A 192 9.91 15.93 14.39
N LEU A 193 9.26 16.78 13.58
CA LEU A 193 8.25 16.34 12.62
C LEU A 193 8.84 15.36 11.59
N ILE A 194 10.07 15.62 11.10
CA ILE A 194 10.77 14.71 10.20
C ILE A 194 11.06 13.37 10.88
N ALA A 195 11.54 13.37 12.13
CA ALA A 195 11.80 12.12 12.85
C ALA A 195 10.55 11.31 13.14
N LEU A 196 9.42 11.98 13.39
CA LEU A 196 8.13 11.34 13.64
C LEU A 196 7.41 10.92 12.34
N PHE A 197 7.90 11.36 11.17
CA PHE A 197 7.28 11.09 9.88
C PHE A 197 7.00 9.60 9.60
N PRO A 198 7.84 8.62 9.98
CA PRO A 198 7.52 7.21 9.79
C PRO A 198 6.22 6.76 10.45
N ALA A 199 5.71 7.51 11.43
CA ALA A 199 4.42 7.21 12.08
C ALA A 199 3.22 7.28 11.11
N VAL A 200 3.31 8.02 10.00
CA VAL A 200 2.23 8.05 8.99
C VAL A 200 2.04 6.72 8.24
N ASN A 201 2.86 5.72 8.52
CA ASN A 201 2.78 4.38 7.93
C ASN A 201 1.92 3.39 8.75
N GLY A 202 1.01 3.86 9.60
CA GLY A 202 0.15 3.00 10.43
C GLY A 202 -0.94 2.23 9.66
N TYR A 203 -1.09 2.44 8.36
CA TYR A 203 -2.12 1.85 7.51
C TYR A 203 -2.11 0.30 7.46
N PHE A 204 -1.04 -0.35 7.91
CA PHE A 204 -1.00 -1.81 8.05
C PHE A 204 -1.70 -2.29 9.32
N PHE A 205 -1.90 -1.43 10.33
CA PHE A 205 -2.38 -1.83 11.66
C PHE A 205 -3.77 -2.48 11.60
N ILE A 206 -4.66 -1.90 10.83
CA ILE A 206 -5.89 -2.57 10.39
C ILE A 206 -5.66 -2.95 8.92
N PRO A 207 -5.69 -4.24 8.55
CA PRO A 207 -5.29 -4.71 7.22
C PRO A 207 -6.36 -4.44 6.15
N ASN A 208 -6.78 -3.18 6.02
CA ASN A 208 -7.80 -2.69 5.09
C ASN A 208 -7.23 -1.73 4.04
N TYR A 209 -5.95 -1.38 4.12
CA TYR A 209 -5.29 -0.56 3.10
C TYR A 209 -5.22 -1.33 1.77
N PRO A 210 -5.42 -0.64 0.62
CA PRO A 210 -5.52 -1.30 -0.69
C PRO A 210 -4.45 -2.33 -0.99
N THR A 211 -3.20 -2.02 -0.74
CA THR A 211 -2.09 -2.95 -1.03
C THR A 211 -2.07 -4.16 -0.08
N VAL A 212 -2.49 -3.97 1.17
CA VAL A 212 -2.60 -5.07 2.15
C VAL A 212 -3.76 -5.99 1.77
N VAL A 213 -4.92 -5.42 1.40
CA VAL A 213 -6.08 -6.18 0.92
C VAL A 213 -5.71 -6.96 -0.35
N ALA A 214 -5.00 -6.32 -1.29
CA ALA A 214 -4.51 -6.99 -2.49
C ALA A 214 -3.57 -8.16 -2.15
N ALA A 215 -2.62 -7.97 -1.24
CA ALA A 215 -1.70 -9.02 -0.82
C ALA A 215 -2.45 -10.22 -0.20
N ILE A 216 -3.46 -9.98 0.63
CA ILE A 216 -4.30 -11.03 1.21
C ILE A 216 -5.06 -11.80 0.12
N ASN A 217 -5.65 -11.09 -0.85
CA ASN A 217 -6.43 -11.73 -1.91
C ASN A 217 -5.56 -12.48 -2.93
N PHE A 218 -4.29 -12.11 -3.09
CA PHE A 218 -3.34 -12.81 -3.96
C PHE A 218 -2.62 -13.98 -3.26
N ASP A 219 -2.81 -14.15 -1.96
CA ASP A 219 -2.25 -15.28 -1.22
C ASP A 219 -2.96 -16.59 -1.61
N ARG A 220 -2.33 -17.35 -2.51
CA ARG A 220 -2.83 -18.65 -2.97
C ARG A 220 -2.77 -19.72 -1.88
N THR A 221 -1.89 -19.58 -0.91
CA THR A 221 -1.71 -20.55 0.17
C THR A 221 -2.76 -20.40 1.26
N GLY A 222 -3.31 -19.18 1.39
CA GLY A 222 -4.27 -18.82 2.43
C GLY A 222 -3.68 -18.88 3.83
N THR A 223 -2.35 -18.79 3.96
CA THR A 223 -1.64 -18.81 5.24
C THR A 223 -1.49 -17.43 5.85
N THR A 224 -1.85 -16.36 5.12
CA THR A 224 -1.92 -15.01 5.67
C THR A 224 -2.91 -14.99 6.83
N ARG A 225 -2.38 -14.84 8.04
CA ARG A 225 -3.19 -14.86 9.25
C ARG A 225 -3.85 -13.51 9.47
N ILE A 226 -5.17 -13.54 9.67
CA ILE A 226 -5.95 -12.43 10.19
C ILE A 226 -6.48 -12.84 11.55
N GLY A 227 -6.01 -12.19 12.61
CA GLY A 227 -6.36 -12.50 13.98
C GLY A 227 -7.78 -12.07 14.35
N LYS A 228 -8.20 -12.44 15.56
CA LYS A 228 -9.50 -12.03 16.11
C LYS A 228 -9.61 -10.51 16.12
N TYR A 229 -10.75 -9.98 15.72
CA TYR A 229 -11.01 -8.53 15.59
C TYR A 229 -10.06 -7.81 14.63
N ILE A 230 -9.56 -8.49 13.60
CA ILE A 230 -8.64 -7.94 12.60
C ILE A 230 -7.27 -7.55 13.23
N LEU A 231 -6.97 -8.01 14.41
CA LEU A 231 -5.71 -7.80 15.12
C LEU A 231 -4.85 -9.06 15.08
N ASN A 232 -3.57 -8.92 15.40
CA ASN A 232 -2.60 -10.02 15.41
C ASN A 232 -2.53 -10.76 14.07
N HIS A 233 -2.44 -10.01 12.98
CA HIS A 233 -2.30 -10.51 11.62
C HIS A 233 -0.82 -10.53 11.19
N SER A 234 -0.54 -11.19 10.06
CA SER A 234 0.83 -11.38 9.54
C SER A 234 1.61 -10.09 9.31
N PHE A 235 0.96 -8.97 9.06
CA PHE A 235 1.60 -7.66 8.82
C PHE A 235 1.89 -6.87 10.11
N MET A 236 1.33 -7.27 11.27
CA MET A 236 1.40 -6.49 12.51
C MET A 236 2.84 -6.35 13.01
N MET A 237 3.53 -7.47 13.19
CA MET A 237 4.89 -7.50 13.71
C MET A 237 5.88 -6.74 12.83
N PRO A 238 5.99 -7.04 11.52
CA PRO A 238 6.93 -6.33 10.64
C PRO A 238 6.61 -4.84 10.53
N GLY A 239 5.34 -4.48 10.50
CA GLY A 239 4.91 -3.09 10.42
C GLY A 239 5.26 -2.29 11.67
N LEU A 240 4.90 -2.79 12.86
CA LEU A 240 5.22 -2.11 14.13
C LEU A 240 6.73 -1.97 14.34
N VAL A 241 7.49 -3.04 14.15
CA VAL A 241 8.95 -3.01 14.31
C VAL A 241 9.57 -2.01 13.34
N SER A 242 9.18 -2.03 12.07
CA SER A 242 9.71 -1.10 11.07
C SER A 242 9.40 0.35 11.42
N THR A 243 8.19 0.66 11.85
CA THR A 243 7.77 2.02 12.20
C THR A 243 8.50 2.51 13.45
N ILE A 244 8.54 1.72 14.52
CA ILE A 244 9.21 2.09 15.77
C ILE A 244 10.71 2.32 15.53
N VAL A 245 11.39 1.38 14.85
CA VAL A 245 12.82 1.52 14.55
C VAL A 245 13.10 2.74 13.68
N ALA A 246 12.25 3.00 12.67
CA ALA A 246 12.43 4.18 11.81
C ALA A 246 12.29 5.49 12.60
N ILE A 247 11.33 5.59 13.54
CA ILE A 247 11.19 6.75 14.44
C ILE A 247 12.42 6.89 15.35
N LEU A 248 12.85 5.79 15.98
CA LEU A 248 14.02 5.82 16.88
C LEU A 248 15.29 6.25 16.14
N VAL A 249 15.52 5.70 14.94
CA VAL A 249 16.64 6.12 14.08
C VAL A 249 16.51 7.58 13.69
N GLY A 250 15.32 8.06 13.33
CA GLY A 250 15.06 9.47 13.02
C GLY A 250 15.41 10.38 14.20
N LEU A 251 14.97 10.03 15.41
CA LEU A 251 15.28 10.79 16.64
C LEU A 251 16.79 10.79 16.95
N LEU A 252 17.48 9.67 16.77
CA LEU A 252 18.93 9.61 16.93
C LEU A 252 19.68 10.45 15.90
N LEU A 253 19.26 10.41 14.63
CA LEU A 253 19.87 11.20 13.56
C LEU A 253 19.75 12.71 13.80
N ILE A 254 18.62 13.18 14.33
CA ILE A 254 18.48 14.59 14.70
C ILE A 254 19.51 15.00 15.76
N GLN A 255 19.74 14.16 16.76
CA GLN A 255 20.70 14.46 17.84
C GLN A 255 22.16 14.42 17.38
N VAL A 256 22.46 13.66 16.33
CA VAL A 256 23.83 13.49 15.82
C VAL A 256 24.18 14.49 14.73
N LEU A 257 23.21 14.89 13.90
CA LEU A 257 23.45 15.72 12.71
C LEU A 257 23.11 17.19 12.93
N PHE A 258 22.30 17.51 13.92
CA PHE A 258 21.81 18.87 14.22
C PHE A 258 21.86 19.16 15.73
#